data_057730c9d07934611b48bd9b9afb6d44
#
_entry.id   057730c9d07934611b48bd9b9afb6d44
#
_cell.length_a   1.000
_cell.length_b   1.000
_cell.length_c   1.000
_cell.angle_alpha   90.00
_cell.angle_beta   90.00
_cell.angle_gamma   90.00
#
_symmetry.space_group_name_H-M   'P 1'
#
loop_
_entity.id
_entity.type
_entity.pdbx_description
1 polymer ?
#
loop_
_entity_poly.entity_id
_entity_poly.type
_entity_poly.pdbx_seq_one_letter_code
_entity_poly.pdbx_strand_id
1 'polypeptide(L)'
;MSDTNPDPKTSIQVIERMMRLLDALAAHSDPVSLKELAIRTELHPSTAHRILNDMVMCRLVDRSDPGTYRLGMRLLELGNLVKARLSVRDAALTPMRELHRQTGQTVNLSVRQGDEIVYIERAYSERSGMQVVRAIGGRAPLHLTSVGKLFLAADESTRVRAYATRTGLSGHTQNSITDLTKLERELSHVRQQACARDNEELELGVRCIAAGIYDDTGKLVAGLSLSAPADRLQDSWLGQLSQTALLISESLGYRPQTPQEHAHPQHA
;
A
#
# COMPACT_ATOMS: atom_id res chain seq x y z
N MET A 1 0.31 15.84 44.30
CA MET A 1 1.20 14.96 43.51
C MET A 1 1.10 15.47 42.10
N SER A 2 2.09 16.22 41.67
CA SER A 2 2.13 16.93 40.39
C SER A 2 2.64 15.99 39.31
N ASP A 3 1.76 15.68 38.36
CA ASP A 3 2.13 14.99 37.11
C ASP A 3 2.99 15.93 36.26
N THR A 4 4.28 15.69 36.24
CA THR A 4 5.22 16.30 35.30
C THR A 4 5.20 15.47 34.00
N ASN A 5 4.37 15.88 33.04
CA ASN A 5 4.46 15.47 31.65
C ASN A 5 5.84 15.89 31.12
N PRO A 6 6.69 14.97 30.57
CA PRO A 6 8.00 15.36 30.05
C PRO A 6 7.83 16.22 28.80
N ASP A 7 8.47 17.40 28.86
CA ASP A 7 8.55 18.42 27.83
C ASP A 7 9.14 17.82 26.51
N PRO A 8 8.55 17.98 25.31
CA PRO A 8 9.00 17.35 24.06
C PRO A 8 10.17 18.12 23.41
N LYS A 9 11.13 18.63 24.18
CA LYS A 9 12.23 19.45 23.69
C LYS A 9 13.58 18.88 24.07
N THR A 10 14.00 17.81 23.39
CA THR A 10 15.43 17.55 23.16
C THR A 10 15.64 16.74 21.88
N SER A 11 15.09 17.21 20.77
CA SER A 11 15.62 16.81 19.47
C SER A 11 17.05 17.34 19.39
N ILE A 12 18.02 16.44 19.14
CA ILE A 12 19.41 16.85 18.93
C ILE A 12 19.40 17.66 17.62
N GLN A 13 19.59 18.97 17.70
CA GLN A 13 19.49 19.91 16.57
C GLN A 13 20.27 19.47 15.32
N VAL A 14 21.37 18.73 15.50
CA VAL A 14 22.17 18.21 14.38
C VAL A 14 21.40 17.16 13.59
N ILE A 15 20.69 16.25 14.26
CA ILE A 15 19.88 15.20 13.59
C ILE A 15 18.75 15.84 12.82
N GLU A 16 18.04 16.79 13.40
CA GLU A 16 16.96 17.51 12.73
C GLU A 16 17.44 18.23 11.47
N ARG A 17 18.56 18.94 11.57
CA ARG A 17 19.18 19.64 10.43
C ARG A 17 19.64 18.68 9.34
N MET A 18 20.21 17.53 9.74
CA MET A 18 20.60 16.46 8.83
C MET A 18 19.37 15.90 8.07
N MET A 19 18.27 15.63 8.77
CA MET A 19 17.04 15.15 8.14
C MET A 19 16.46 16.16 7.15
N ARG A 20 16.41 17.46 7.50
CA ARG A 20 15.99 18.51 6.56
C ARG A 20 16.85 18.55 5.29
N LEU A 21 18.17 18.36 5.41
CA LEU A 21 19.06 18.29 4.24
C LEU A 21 18.80 17.04 3.39
N LEU A 22 18.53 15.87 4.01
CA LEU A 22 18.15 14.65 3.27
C LEU A 22 16.82 14.84 2.55
N ASP A 23 15.80 15.40 3.22
CA ASP A 23 14.50 15.66 2.63
C ASP A 23 14.61 16.64 1.46
N ALA A 24 15.43 17.71 1.60
CA ALA A 24 15.69 18.65 0.52
C ALA A 24 16.38 18.00 -0.68
N LEU A 25 17.31 17.07 -0.46
CA LEU A 25 17.95 16.29 -1.53
C LEU A 25 16.98 15.28 -2.16
N ALA A 26 16.13 14.64 -1.37
CA ALA A 26 15.14 13.66 -1.84
C ALA A 26 14.07 14.27 -2.76
N ALA A 27 13.80 15.57 -2.63
CA ALA A 27 12.85 16.29 -3.49
C ALA A 27 13.38 16.57 -4.91
N HIS A 28 14.64 16.19 -5.23
CA HIS A 28 15.28 16.49 -6.53
C HIS A 28 15.89 15.23 -7.12
N SER A 29 15.75 15.08 -8.43
CA SER A 29 16.39 14.02 -9.22
C SER A 29 17.86 14.36 -9.54
N ASP A 30 18.16 15.65 -9.68
CA ASP A 30 19.48 16.17 -10.04
C ASP A 30 20.27 16.61 -8.79
N PRO A 31 21.62 16.64 -8.87
CA PRO A 31 22.44 17.14 -7.78
C PRO A 31 22.11 18.60 -7.42
N VAL A 32 21.99 18.90 -6.14
CA VAL A 32 21.59 20.22 -5.62
C VAL A 32 22.78 20.97 -5.07
N SER A 33 22.87 22.28 -5.35
CA SER A 33 23.97 23.12 -4.86
C SER A 33 23.88 23.41 -3.36
N LEU A 34 25.05 23.63 -2.72
CA LEU A 34 25.11 24.05 -1.30
C LEU A 34 24.23 25.29 -1.04
N LYS A 35 24.26 26.27 -1.96
CA LYS A 35 23.50 27.51 -1.81
C LYS A 35 21.99 27.23 -1.75
N GLU A 36 21.50 26.39 -2.65
CA GLU A 36 20.10 26.03 -2.70
C GLU A 36 19.67 25.21 -1.48
N LEU A 37 20.47 24.24 -1.06
CA LEU A 37 20.23 23.46 0.16
C LEU A 37 20.16 24.36 1.40
N ALA A 38 21.09 25.33 1.53
CA ALA A 38 21.08 26.26 2.64
C ALA A 38 19.80 27.11 2.69
N ILE A 39 19.33 27.60 1.54
CA ILE A 39 18.08 28.36 1.43
C ILE A 39 16.87 27.50 1.80
N ARG A 40 16.72 26.29 1.22
CA ARG A 40 15.57 25.41 1.44
C ARG A 40 15.46 24.88 2.87
N THR A 41 16.59 24.72 3.55
CA THR A 41 16.62 24.20 4.92
C THR A 41 16.73 25.31 5.97
N GLU A 42 16.76 26.57 5.54
CA GLU A 42 16.93 27.76 6.42
C GLU A 42 18.18 27.66 7.29
N LEU A 43 19.24 27.01 6.77
CA LEU A 43 20.52 26.89 7.44
C LEU A 43 21.52 27.91 6.94
N HIS A 44 22.38 28.42 7.84
CA HIS A 44 23.52 29.21 7.40
C HIS A 44 24.44 28.35 6.50
N PRO A 45 24.95 28.84 5.37
CA PRO A 45 25.76 28.06 4.43
C PRO A 45 26.93 27.30 5.06
N SER A 46 27.62 27.89 6.03
CA SER A 46 28.73 27.23 6.76
C SER A 46 28.23 26.03 7.61
N THR A 47 27.04 26.14 8.19
CA THR A 47 26.42 25.05 8.97
C THR A 47 25.99 23.92 8.04
N ALA A 48 25.30 24.23 6.94
CA ALA A 48 24.90 23.26 5.93
C ALA A 48 26.14 22.54 5.36
N HIS A 49 27.18 23.27 4.97
CA HIS A 49 28.43 22.70 4.45
C HIS A 49 29.09 21.73 5.43
N ARG A 50 29.19 22.08 6.72
CA ARG A 50 29.78 21.20 7.74
C ARG A 50 28.99 19.90 7.89
N ILE A 51 27.65 20.00 8.02
CA ILE A 51 26.80 18.82 8.15
C ILE A 51 26.86 17.95 6.88
N LEU A 52 26.82 18.55 5.68
CA LEU A 52 26.95 17.81 4.43
C LEU A 52 28.31 17.10 4.30
N ASN A 53 29.41 17.72 4.73
CA ASN A 53 30.71 17.04 4.76
C ASN A 53 30.70 15.81 5.67
N ASP A 54 30.12 15.92 6.86
CA ASP A 54 29.99 14.77 7.78
C ASP A 54 29.10 13.67 7.15
N MET A 55 28.01 14.04 6.46
CA MET A 55 27.16 13.10 5.75
C MET A 55 27.86 12.44 4.56
N VAL A 56 28.76 13.15 3.86
CA VAL A 56 29.61 12.57 2.80
C VAL A 56 30.60 11.56 3.39
N MET A 57 31.22 11.87 4.51
CA MET A 57 32.11 10.91 5.22
C MET A 57 31.37 9.63 5.62
N CYS A 58 30.06 9.75 6.00
CA CYS A 58 29.19 8.63 6.32
C CYS A 58 28.56 7.96 5.09
N ARG A 59 28.82 8.43 3.86
CA ARG A 59 28.25 7.96 2.60
C ARG A 59 26.71 8.10 2.52
N LEU A 60 26.11 8.93 3.38
CA LEU A 60 24.67 9.25 3.33
C LEU A 60 24.36 10.23 2.21
N VAL A 61 25.35 11.02 1.80
CA VAL A 61 25.31 11.99 0.70
C VAL A 61 26.55 11.78 -0.17
N ASP A 62 26.38 11.86 -1.49
CA ASP A 62 27.49 11.92 -2.44
C ASP A 62 27.70 13.36 -2.91
N ARG A 63 28.97 13.74 -3.12
CA ARG A 63 29.36 14.97 -3.77
C ARG A 63 29.60 14.68 -5.25
N SER A 64 28.80 15.28 -6.14
CA SER A 64 28.89 15.01 -7.59
C SER A 64 29.94 15.90 -8.25
N ASP A 65 29.77 17.21 -8.20
CA ASP A 65 30.70 18.22 -8.69
C ASP A 65 31.06 19.19 -7.57
N PRO A 66 32.10 20.05 -7.75
CA PRO A 66 32.42 21.02 -6.73
C PRO A 66 31.19 21.84 -6.30
N GLY A 67 30.72 21.60 -5.08
CA GLY A 67 29.60 22.32 -4.48
C GLY A 67 28.20 21.79 -4.75
N THR A 68 28.04 20.61 -5.38
CA THR A 68 26.75 19.94 -5.56
C THR A 68 26.70 18.60 -4.83
N TYR A 69 25.49 18.23 -4.36
CA TYR A 69 25.24 17.07 -3.52
C TYR A 69 24.03 16.30 -3.98
N ARG A 70 24.00 15.00 -3.74
CA ARG A 70 22.87 14.08 -3.97
C ARG A 70 22.81 13.03 -2.87
N LEU A 71 21.70 12.29 -2.79
CA LEU A 71 21.58 11.17 -1.86
C LEU A 71 22.64 10.10 -2.14
N GLY A 72 23.27 9.59 -1.09
CA GLY A 72 24.35 8.62 -1.17
C GLY A 72 23.86 7.17 -1.14
N MET A 73 24.69 6.27 -1.71
CA MET A 73 24.36 4.82 -1.81
C MET A 73 24.16 4.13 -0.45
N ARG A 74 24.69 4.68 0.63
CA ARG A 74 24.49 4.12 1.99
C ARG A 74 23.02 4.10 2.39
N LEU A 75 22.23 5.05 1.93
CA LEU A 75 20.78 5.09 2.19
C LEU A 75 20.08 3.90 1.52
N LEU A 76 20.47 3.53 0.29
CA LEU A 76 19.94 2.36 -0.40
C LEU A 76 20.36 1.06 0.31
N GLU A 77 21.61 0.95 0.74
CA GLU A 77 22.10 -0.21 1.51
C GLU A 77 21.25 -0.42 2.78
N LEU A 78 21.03 0.64 3.56
CA LEU A 78 20.21 0.59 4.77
C LEU A 78 18.74 0.32 4.47
N GLY A 79 18.20 0.97 3.43
CA GLY A 79 16.81 0.76 2.98
C GLY A 79 16.56 -0.69 2.55
N ASN A 80 17.48 -1.32 1.84
CA ASN A 80 17.37 -2.73 1.45
C ASN A 80 17.34 -3.68 2.66
N LEU A 81 18.10 -3.38 3.72
CA LEU A 81 18.04 -4.16 4.95
C LEU A 81 16.68 -4.03 5.66
N VAL A 82 16.07 -2.85 5.62
CA VAL A 82 14.71 -2.65 6.13
C VAL A 82 13.72 -3.40 5.25
N LYS A 83 13.80 -3.22 3.92
CA LYS A 83 12.90 -3.86 2.94
C LYS A 83 12.90 -5.38 3.06
N ALA A 84 14.05 -6.00 3.29
CA ALA A 84 14.19 -7.45 3.48
C ALA A 84 13.42 -8.00 4.70
N ARG A 85 13.08 -7.14 5.66
CA ARG A 85 12.32 -7.49 6.87
C ARG A 85 10.83 -7.17 6.75
N LEU A 86 10.41 -6.45 5.71
CA LEU A 86 8.99 -6.11 5.52
C LEU A 86 8.22 -7.36 5.10
N SER A 87 7.21 -7.68 5.88
CA SER A 87 6.26 -8.75 5.61
C SER A 87 4.87 -8.14 5.58
N VAL A 88 4.18 -8.28 4.46
CA VAL A 88 2.78 -7.79 4.35
C VAL A 88 1.89 -8.44 5.41
N ARG A 89 2.16 -9.70 5.76
CA ARG A 89 1.43 -10.42 6.81
C ARG A 89 1.62 -9.75 8.18
N ASP A 90 2.86 -9.48 8.55
CA ASP A 90 3.17 -8.90 9.87
C ASP A 90 2.66 -7.46 9.98
N ALA A 91 2.77 -6.67 8.91
CA ALA A 91 2.21 -5.33 8.81
C ALA A 91 0.67 -5.32 8.96
N ALA A 92 -0.01 -6.36 8.49
CA ALA A 92 -1.47 -6.45 8.49
C ALA A 92 -2.07 -6.95 9.81
N LEU A 93 -1.34 -7.71 10.64
CA LEU A 93 -1.88 -8.42 11.81
C LEU A 93 -2.68 -7.50 12.75
N THR A 94 -2.11 -6.40 13.20
CA THR A 94 -2.76 -5.48 14.15
C THR A 94 -3.91 -4.70 13.50
N PRO A 95 -3.75 -4.08 12.31
CA PRO A 95 -4.84 -3.40 11.61
C PRO A 95 -6.03 -4.31 11.30
N MET A 96 -5.79 -5.57 10.90
CA MET A 96 -6.85 -6.54 10.62
C MET A 96 -7.68 -6.88 11.86
N ARG A 97 -7.02 -7.09 13.00
CA ARG A 97 -7.71 -7.38 14.28
C ARG A 97 -8.57 -6.20 14.71
N GLU A 98 -8.08 -4.98 14.53
CA GLU A 98 -8.83 -3.77 14.86
C GLU A 98 -10.05 -3.60 13.94
N LEU A 99 -9.89 -3.79 12.61
CA LEU A 99 -11.01 -3.76 11.68
C LEU A 99 -12.05 -4.86 12.00
N HIS A 100 -11.61 -6.07 12.34
CA HIS A 100 -12.50 -7.13 12.80
C HIS A 100 -13.27 -6.72 14.06
N ARG A 101 -12.59 -6.14 15.05
CA ARG A 101 -13.21 -5.67 16.29
C ARG A 101 -14.29 -4.62 16.05
N GLN A 102 -14.06 -3.70 15.09
CA GLN A 102 -14.99 -2.63 14.74
C GLN A 102 -16.22 -3.13 13.98
N THR A 103 -16.02 -4.07 13.06
CA THR A 103 -17.09 -4.55 12.16
C THR A 103 -17.78 -5.83 12.64
N GLY A 104 -17.12 -6.59 13.51
CA GLY A 104 -17.57 -7.93 13.91
C GLY A 104 -17.49 -8.97 12.78
N GLN A 105 -16.95 -8.60 11.60
CA GLN A 105 -16.93 -9.45 10.42
C GLN A 105 -15.55 -10.06 10.18
N THR A 106 -15.49 -11.10 9.37
CA THR A 106 -14.23 -11.75 9.00
C THR A 106 -13.40 -10.85 8.09
N VAL A 107 -12.15 -10.58 8.49
CA VAL A 107 -11.17 -9.84 7.69
C VAL A 107 -10.10 -10.81 7.19
N ASN A 108 -9.87 -10.85 5.88
CA ASN A 108 -8.88 -11.73 5.27
C ASN A 108 -7.80 -10.92 4.57
N LEU A 109 -6.56 -11.42 4.62
CA LEU A 109 -5.44 -10.97 3.82
C LEU A 109 -5.11 -12.04 2.78
N SER A 110 -5.04 -11.65 1.52
CA SER A 110 -4.75 -12.56 0.42
C SER A 110 -3.71 -11.99 -0.53
N VAL A 111 -2.91 -12.88 -1.08
CA VAL A 111 -1.91 -12.56 -2.13
C VAL A 111 -2.23 -13.33 -3.39
N ARG A 112 -1.75 -12.84 -4.56
CA ARG A 112 -1.88 -13.56 -5.81
C ARG A 112 -0.79 -14.60 -5.96
N GLN A 113 -1.17 -15.79 -6.37
CA GLN A 113 -0.26 -16.85 -6.80
C GLN A 113 -0.77 -17.48 -8.11
N GLY A 114 -0.20 -17.06 -9.22
CA GLY A 114 -0.65 -17.48 -10.56
C GLY A 114 -2.06 -16.93 -10.87
N ASP A 115 -2.98 -17.84 -11.15
CA ASP A 115 -4.38 -17.55 -11.51
C ASP A 115 -5.35 -17.57 -10.31
N GLU A 116 -4.83 -17.61 -9.09
CA GLU A 116 -5.60 -17.68 -7.85
C GLU A 116 -5.10 -16.69 -6.81
N ILE A 117 -5.96 -16.36 -5.85
CA ILE A 117 -5.53 -15.82 -4.57
C ILE A 117 -5.21 -16.94 -3.58
N VAL A 118 -4.31 -16.64 -2.63
CA VAL A 118 -4.03 -17.49 -1.47
C VAL A 118 -4.31 -16.67 -0.22
N TYR A 119 -5.13 -17.20 0.69
CA TYR A 119 -5.39 -16.59 1.99
C TYR A 119 -4.19 -16.82 2.90
N ILE A 120 -3.50 -15.74 3.30
CA ILE A 120 -2.26 -15.82 4.11
C ILE A 120 -2.46 -15.42 5.56
N GLU A 121 -3.56 -14.69 5.87
CA GLU A 121 -3.93 -14.32 7.24
C GLU A 121 -5.44 -14.06 7.34
N ARG A 122 -5.98 -14.20 8.56
CA ARG A 122 -7.40 -14.00 8.87
C ARG A 122 -7.59 -13.48 10.28
N ALA A 123 -8.44 -12.46 10.44
CA ALA A 123 -9.00 -12.05 11.72
C ALA A 123 -10.50 -12.38 11.75
N TYR A 124 -10.94 -13.21 12.71
CA TYR A 124 -12.32 -13.67 12.84
C TYR A 124 -12.65 -14.02 14.29
N SER A 125 -13.92 -14.15 14.59
CA SER A 125 -14.41 -14.76 15.83
C SER A 125 -15.41 -15.87 15.50
N GLU A 126 -15.50 -16.87 16.35
CA GLU A 126 -16.46 -17.97 16.23
C GLU A 126 -17.92 -17.48 16.27
N ARG A 127 -18.14 -16.28 16.83
CA ARG A 127 -19.46 -15.62 16.93
C ARG A 127 -19.91 -14.91 15.66
N SER A 128 -19.06 -14.80 14.62
CA SER A 128 -19.40 -14.08 13.37
C SER A 128 -20.53 -14.74 12.57
N GLY A 129 -20.93 -15.96 12.93
CA GLY A 129 -22.01 -16.71 12.26
C GLY A 129 -21.63 -17.26 10.87
N MET A 130 -20.43 -16.97 10.39
CA MET A 130 -19.88 -17.57 9.19
C MET A 130 -19.07 -18.85 9.55
N GLN A 131 -19.42 -19.95 8.93
CA GLN A 131 -18.50 -21.07 8.89
C GLN A 131 -17.25 -20.65 8.13
N VAL A 132 -16.07 -21.00 8.65
CA VAL A 132 -14.79 -20.69 8.01
C VAL A 132 -14.68 -21.47 6.71
N VAL A 133 -15.14 -20.89 5.62
CA VAL A 133 -15.20 -21.56 4.32
C VAL A 133 -13.81 -21.89 3.77
N ARG A 134 -12.79 -21.10 4.13
CA ARG A 134 -11.42 -21.34 3.65
C ARG A 134 -10.41 -21.05 4.75
N ALA A 135 -9.58 -22.06 5.07
CA ALA A 135 -8.47 -21.94 6.01
C ALA A 135 -7.34 -21.05 5.42
N ILE A 136 -6.44 -20.60 6.28
CA ILE A 136 -5.15 -20.02 5.84
C ILE A 136 -4.45 -21.06 4.94
N GLY A 137 -3.91 -20.63 3.81
CA GLY A 137 -3.38 -21.49 2.74
C GLY A 137 -4.44 -21.91 1.69
N GLY A 138 -5.73 -21.68 1.95
CA GLY A 138 -6.80 -21.90 0.97
C GLY A 138 -6.63 -21.02 -0.26
N ARG A 139 -7.14 -21.49 -1.41
CA ARG A 139 -7.01 -20.85 -2.72
C ARG A 139 -8.39 -20.57 -3.31
N ALA A 140 -8.47 -19.54 -4.15
CA ALA A 140 -9.69 -19.22 -4.90
C ALA A 140 -9.37 -18.53 -6.22
N PRO A 141 -10.17 -18.75 -7.29
CA PRO A 141 -10.00 -18.12 -8.60
C PRO A 141 -10.05 -16.59 -8.51
N LEU A 142 -9.22 -15.89 -9.30
CA LEU A 142 -9.17 -14.42 -9.28
C LEU A 142 -10.52 -13.79 -9.65
N HIS A 143 -11.21 -14.29 -10.67
CA HIS A 143 -12.45 -13.68 -11.17
C HIS A 143 -13.66 -13.85 -10.25
N LEU A 144 -13.62 -14.78 -9.30
CA LEU A 144 -14.70 -15.06 -8.35
C LEU A 144 -14.52 -14.41 -6.98
N THR A 145 -13.43 -13.67 -6.76
CA THR A 145 -13.13 -13.08 -5.45
C THR A 145 -12.92 -11.58 -5.56
N SER A 146 -13.35 -10.84 -4.56
CA SER A 146 -13.12 -9.40 -4.50
C SER A 146 -11.63 -9.04 -4.60
N VAL A 147 -10.75 -9.73 -3.84
CA VAL A 147 -9.29 -9.52 -3.93
C VAL A 147 -8.73 -9.92 -5.30
N GLY A 148 -9.20 -11.02 -5.86
CA GLY A 148 -8.75 -11.46 -7.18
C GLY A 148 -9.09 -10.46 -8.29
N LYS A 149 -10.26 -9.83 -8.23
CA LYS A 149 -10.66 -8.76 -9.16
C LYS A 149 -9.77 -7.53 -9.02
N LEU A 150 -9.26 -7.19 -7.82
CA LEU A 150 -8.25 -6.12 -7.66
C LEU A 150 -6.98 -6.45 -8.45
N PHE A 151 -6.48 -7.69 -8.35
CA PHE A 151 -5.30 -8.11 -9.11
C PHE A 151 -5.52 -8.12 -10.61
N LEU A 152 -6.69 -8.62 -11.07
CA LEU A 152 -7.03 -8.59 -12.50
C LEU A 152 -7.23 -7.16 -13.01
N ALA A 153 -7.78 -6.25 -12.18
CA ALA A 153 -7.93 -4.84 -12.55
C ALA A 153 -6.59 -4.11 -12.66
N ALA A 154 -5.57 -4.54 -11.91
CA ALA A 154 -4.21 -4.03 -12.01
C ALA A 154 -3.42 -4.60 -13.21
N ASP A 155 -3.89 -5.70 -13.82
CA ASP A 155 -3.27 -6.28 -15.01
C ASP A 155 -3.66 -5.50 -16.28
N GLU A 156 -2.79 -5.58 -17.29
CA GLU A 156 -3.11 -5.15 -18.64
C GLU A 156 -4.19 -6.03 -19.29
N SER A 157 -4.98 -5.47 -20.21
CA SER A 157 -6.08 -6.18 -20.87
C SER A 157 -5.65 -7.48 -21.56
N THR A 158 -4.43 -7.53 -22.11
CA THR A 158 -3.85 -8.72 -22.72
C THR A 158 -3.69 -9.85 -21.72
N ARG A 159 -3.25 -9.54 -20.50
CA ARG A 159 -3.10 -10.52 -19.40
C ARG A 159 -4.44 -11.01 -18.89
N VAL A 160 -5.44 -10.12 -18.79
CA VAL A 160 -6.81 -10.49 -18.40
C VAL A 160 -7.41 -11.46 -19.40
N ARG A 161 -7.25 -11.22 -20.72
CA ARG A 161 -7.73 -12.13 -21.77
C ARG A 161 -7.01 -13.47 -21.73
N ALA A 162 -5.69 -13.47 -21.53
CA ALA A 162 -4.92 -14.70 -21.38
C ALA A 162 -5.36 -15.50 -20.13
N TYR A 163 -5.66 -14.82 -19.03
CA TYR A 163 -6.24 -15.42 -17.83
C TYR A 163 -7.60 -16.08 -18.15
N ALA A 164 -8.52 -15.35 -18.79
CA ALA A 164 -9.82 -15.86 -19.17
C ALA A 164 -9.74 -17.10 -20.07
N THR A 165 -8.83 -17.09 -21.05
CA THR A 165 -8.58 -18.24 -21.94
C THR A 165 -8.07 -19.46 -21.17
N ARG A 166 -7.13 -19.28 -20.25
CA ARG A 166 -6.55 -20.41 -19.48
C ARG A 166 -7.53 -21.03 -18.51
N THR A 167 -8.34 -20.20 -17.84
CA THR A 167 -9.24 -20.65 -16.76
C THR A 167 -10.63 -21.00 -17.24
N GLY A 168 -11.00 -20.56 -18.46
CA GLY A 168 -12.35 -20.70 -19.00
C GLY A 168 -13.41 -19.95 -18.19
N LEU A 169 -13.00 -19.09 -17.21
CA LEU A 169 -13.89 -18.38 -16.29
C LEU A 169 -14.95 -19.29 -15.66
N SER A 170 -14.53 -20.47 -15.17
CA SER A 170 -15.45 -21.45 -14.58
C SER A 170 -16.20 -20.86 -13.39
N GLY A 171 -17.54 -20.93 -13.42
CA GLY A 171 -18.39 -20.43 -12.34
C GLY A 171 -18.56 -21.44 -11.20
N HIS A 172 -18.79 -20.95 -10.00
CA HIS A 172 -19.12 -21.73 -8.79
C HIS A 172 -20.59 -21.56 -8.38
N THR A 173 -21.18 -20.42 -8.72
CA THR A 173 -22.57 -20.09 -8.42
C THR A 173 -23.26 -19.51 -9.66
N GLN A 174 -24.58 -19.36 -9.57
CA GLN A 174 -25.34 -18.66 -10.63
C GLN A 174 -24.96 -17.18 -10.79
N ASN A 175 -24.28 -16.58 -9.78
CA ASN A 175 -23.86 -15.16 -9.79
C ASN A 175 -22.43 -15.00 -10.33
N SER A 176 -21.69 -16.10 -10.55
CA SER A 176 -20.32 -16.07 -11.04
C SER A 176 -20.21 -15.37 -12.40
N ILE A 177 -19.19 -14.55 -12.56
CA ILE A 177 -18.86 -13.91 -13.85
C ILE A 177 -18.12 -14.93 -14.72
N THR A 178 -18.81 -15.50 -15.71
CA THR A 178 -18.27 -16.53 -16.61
C THR A 178 -18.05 -16.03 -18.04
N ASP A 179 -18.25 -14.74 -18.28
CA ASP A 179 -18.09 -14.08 -19.58
C ASP A 179 -17.03 -12.99 -19.53
N LEU A 180 -16.11 -12.99 -20.51
CA LEU A 180 -14.99 -12.05 -20.56
C LEU A 180 -15.45 -10.59 -20.64
N THR A 181 -16.49 -10.29 -21.43
CA THR A 181 -16.99 -8.92 -21.59
C THR A 181 -17.58 -8.39 -20.29
N LYS A 182 -18.30 -9.24 -19.55
CA LYS A 182 -18.79 -8.89 -18.21
C LYS A 182 -17.64 -8.69 -17.24
N LEU A 183 -16.62 -9.55 -17.28
CA LEU A 183 -15.43 -9.41 -16.44
C LEU A 183 -14.69 -8.10 -16.74
N GLU A 184 -14.42 -7.77 -18.01
CA GLU A 184 -13.73 -6.53 -18.40
C GLU A 184 -14.51 -5.28 -17.94
N ARG A 185 -15.84 -5.30 -17.98
CA ARG A 185 -16.71 -4.23 -17.45
C ARG A 185 -16.59 -4.11 -15.92
N GLU A 186 -16.66 -5.23 -15.21
CA GLU A 186 -16.48 -5.26 -13.76
C GLU A 186 -15.10 -4.71 -13.36
N LEU A 187 -14.03 -5.14 -14.04
CA LEU A 187 -12.68 -4.66 -13.79
C LEU A 187 -12.51 -3.16 -14.07
N SER A 188 -13.28 -2.61 -15.03
CA SER A 188 -13.31 -1.16 -15.27
C SER A 188 -13.90 -0.41 -14.05
N HIS A 189 -14.99 -0.92 -13.46
CA HIS A 189 -15.55 -0.36 -12.23
C HIS A 189 -14.57 -0.47 -11.06
N VAL A 190 -13.88 -1.61 -10.93
CA VAL A 190 -12.88 -1.81 -9.88
C VAL A 190 -11.75 -0.77 -9.99
N ARG A 191 -11.27 -0.47 -11.20
CA ARG A 191 -10.25 0.58 -11.42
C ARG A 191 -10.73 1.97 -11.02
N GLN A 192 -11.99 2.29 -11.34
CA GLN A 192 -12.58 3.61 -11.03
C GLN A 192 -12.82 3.79 -9.54
N GLN A 193 -13.27 2.74 -8.85
CA GLN A 193 -13.65 2.80 -7.44
C GLN A 193 -12.50 2.46 -6.49
N ALA A 194 -11.37 1.95 -6.99
CA ALA A 194 -10.24 1.43 -6.21
C ALA A 194 -10.64 0.36 -5.18
N CYS A 195 -11.78 -0.28 -5.38
CA CYS A 195 -12.30 -1.36 -4.55
C CYS A 195 -13.01 -2.41 -5.41
N ALA A 196 -13.15 -3.62 -4.89
CA ALA A 196 -13.84 -4.70 -5.59
C ALA A 196 -14.81 -5.41 -4.66
N ARG A 197 -15.81 -6.05 -5.26
CA ARG A 197 -16.86 -6.80 -4.57
C ARG A 197 -16.90 -8.24 -5.07
N ASP A 198 -17.29 -9.16 -4.20
CA ASP A 198 -17.76 -10.48 -4.55
C ASP A 198 -19.21 -10.55 -4.07
N ASN A 199 -20.13 -10.64 -5.00
CA ASN A 199 -21.57 -10.67 -4.76
C ASN A 199 -22.09 -12.11 -4.88
N GLU A 200 -21.68 -12.99 -3.95
CA GLU A 200 -22.05 -14.41 -3.95
C GLU A 200 -21.53 -15.16 -5.18
N GLU A 201 -20.43 -14.70 -5.78
CA GLU A 201 -19.85 -15.29 -6.99
C GLU A 201 -19.03 -16.53 -6.70
N LEU A 202 -18.31 -16.53 -5.58
CA LEU A 202 -17.54 -17.67 -5.11
C LEU A 202 -18.43 -18.67 -4.35
N GLU A 203 -19.33 -18.15 -3.51
CA GLU A 203 -20.20 -18.93 -2.63
C GLU A 203 -21.51 -18.18 -2.35
N LEU A 204 -22.65 -18.90 -2.50
CA LEU A 204 -23.96 -18.32 -2.18
C LEU A 204 -24.09 -18.03 -0.69
N GLY A 205 -24.73 -16.92 -0.35
CA GLY A 205 -24.92 -16.45 1.03
C GLY A 205 -23.72 -15.70 1.60
N VAL A 206 -22.60 -15.53 0.87
CA VAL A 206 -21.42 -14.80 1.29
C VAL A 206 -21.14 -13.66 0.33
N ARG A 207 -20.96 -12.45 0.87
CA ARG A 207 -20.51 -11.28 0.12
C ARG A 207 -19.21 -10.75 0.69
N CYS A 208 -18.36 -10.20 -0.19
CA CYS A 208 -17.09 -9.61 0.20
C CYS A 208 -16.89 -8.25 -0.44
N ILE A 209 -16.21 -7.35 0.29
CA ILE A 209 -15.61 -6.13 -0.24
C ILE A 209 -14.11 -6.19 -0.03
N ALA A 210 -13.32 -5.61 -0.95
CA ALA A 210 -11.87 -5.63 -0.87
C ALA A 210 -11.24 -4.30 -1.28
N ALA A 211 -10.09 -3.99 -0.64
CA ALA A 211 -9.21 -2.89 -0.98
C ALA A 211 -7.78 -3.40 -1.19
N GLY A 212 -7.01 -2.73 -2.04
CA GLY A 212 -5.64 -3.10 -2.38
C GLY A 212 -4.63 -2.65 -1.33
N ILE A 213 -3.60 -3.45 -1.15
CA ILE A 213 -2.41 -3.13 -0.35
C ILE A 213 -1.23 -3.01 -1.32
N TYR A 214 -0.52 -1.89 -1.23
CA TYR A 214 0.55 -1.51 -2.15
C TYR A 214 1.90 -1.44 -1.44
N ASP A 215 2.97 -1.75 -2.15
CA ASP A 215 4.33 -1.59 -1.66
C ASP A 215 4.90 -0.19 -1.95
N ASP A 216 6.17 0.02 -1.59
CA ASP A 216 6.93 1.26 -1.81
C ASP A 216 7.06 1.67 -3.29
N THR A 217 6.82 0.76 -4.23
CA THR A 217 6.83 1.04 -5.68
C THR A 217 5.44 1.38 -6.24
N GLY A 218 4.40 1.33 -5.40
CA GLY A 218 3.01 1.47 -5.83
C GLY A 218 2.42 0.22 -6.47
N LYS A 219 3.10 -0.93 -6.36
CA LYS A 219 2.60 -2.20 -6.87
C LYS A 219 1.62 -2.84 -5.89
N LEU A 220 0.50 -3.35 -6.41
CA LEU A 220 -0.45 -4.15 -5.64
C LEU A 220 0.21 -5.48 -5.23
N VAL A 221 0.46 -5.66 -3.93
CA VAL A 221 1.14 -6.86 -3.38
C VAL A 221 0.20 -7.78 -2.63
N ALA A 222 -0.90 -7.25 -2.08
CA ALA A 222 -1.91 -8.02 -1.38
C ALA A 222 -3.28 -7.34 -1.49
N GLY A 223 -4.34 -8.04 -1.09
CA GLY A 223 -5.65 -7.47 -0.89
C GLY A 223 -6.17 -7.77 0.50
N LEU A 224 -6.76 -6.75 1.11
CA LEU A 224 -7.52 -6.85 2.34
C LEU A 224 -9.01 -6.98 1.98
N SER A 225 -9.70 -7.99 2.52
CA SER A 225 -11.13 -8.15 2.30
C SER A 225 -11.89 -8.32 3.60
N LEU A 226 -13.13 -7.84 3.60
CA LEU A 226 -14.12 -8.05 4.62
C LEU A 226 -15.21 -8.95 4.03
N SER A 227 -15.47 -10.08 4.70
CA SER A 227 -16.46 -11.06 4.29
C SER A 227 -17.56 -11.15 5.34
N ALA A 228 -18.82 -11.15 4.88
CA ALA A 228 -20.00 -11.22 5.73
C ALA A 228 -21.08 -12.08 5.08
N PRO A 229 -22.08 -12.58 5.84
CA PRO A 229 -23.32 -13.08 5.29
C PRO A 229 -23.93 -12.04 4.35
N ALA A 230 -24.53 -12.49 3.25
CA ALA A 230 -24.98 -11.60 2.16
C ALA A 230 -26.01 -10.55 2.60
N ASP A 231 -26.81 -10.88 3.62
CA ASP A 231 -27.82 -10.01 4.24
C ASP A 231 -27.24 -9.02 5.27
N ARG A 232 -25.95 -9.18 5.66
CA ARG A 232 -25.30 -8.38 6.70
C ARG A 232 -24.20 -7.47 6.19
N LEU A 233 -23.72 -7.67 4.95
CA LEU A 233 -22.66 -6.82 4.40
C LEU A 233 -23.17 -5.37 4.29
N GLN A 234 -22.43 -4.43 4.87
CA GLN A 234 -22.73 -3.01 4.85
C GLN A 234 -21.71 -2.23 4.00
N ASP A 235 -22.21 -1.43 3.07
CA ASP A 235 -21.36 -0.58 2.23
C ASP A 235 -20.60 0.49 3.03
N SER A 236 -21.11 0.88 4.19
CA SER A 236 -20.45 1.82 5.11
C SER A 236 -19.08 1.33 5.60
N TRP A 237 -18.82 0.03 5.59
CA TRP A 237 -17.52 -0.53 5.98
C TRP A 237 -16.43 -0.35 4.94
N LEU A 238 -16.77 0.01 3.69
CA LEU A 238 -15.78 0.21 2.63
C LEU A 238 -14.77 1.30 2.98
N GLY A 239 -15.21 2.40 3.61
CA GLY A 239 -14.31 3.47 4.06
C GLY A 239 -13.30 2.99 5.09
N GLN A 240 -13.74 2.23 6.10
CA GLN A 240 -12.87 1.65 7.13
C GLN A 240 -11.89 0.62 6.55
N LEU A 241 -12.36 -0.23 5.64
CA LEU A 241 -11.54 -1.22 4.94
C LEU A 241 -10.44 -0.53 4.11
N SER A 242 -10.79 0.49 3.34
CA SER A 242 -9.86 1.23 2.48
C SER A 242 -8.81 1.98 3.33
N GLN A 243 -9.23 2.60 4.42
CA GLN A 243 -8.31 3.26 5.36
C GLN A 243 -7.35 2.26 6.00
N THR A 244 -7.85 1.09 6.41
CA THR A 244 -7.01 0.02 6.98
C THR A 244 -6.01 -0.50 5.95
N ALA A 245 -6.43 -0.72 4.71
CA ALA A 245 -5.53 -1.14 3.63
C ALA A 245 -4.45 -0.08 3.32
N LEU A 246 -4.80 1.21 3.38
CA LEU A 246 -3.85 2.30 3.23
C LEU A 246 -2.82 2.32 4.37
N LEU A 247 -3.23 2.22 5.63
CA LEU A 247 -2.32 2.13 6.78
C LEU A 247 -1.32 0.97 6.66
N ILE A 248 -1.79 -0.19 6.19
CA ILE A 248 -0.91 -1.33 5.92
C ILE A 248 0.06 -0.99 4.79
N SER A 249 -0.41 -0.38 3.71
CA SER A 249 0.44 0.03 2.57
C SER A 249 1.51 1.04 2.99
N GLU A 250 1.16 2.04 3.81
CA GLU A 250 2.09 3.04 4.34
C GLU A 250 3.19 2.38 5.20
N SER A 251 2.85 1.37 5.98
CA SER A 251 3.82 0.59 6.76
C SER A 251 4.76 -0.25 5.88
N LEU A 252 4.37 -0.52 4.64
CA LEU A 252 5.20 -1.15 3.59
C LEU A 252 5.99 -0.13 2.75
N GLY A 253 5.90 1.16 3.09
CA GLY A 253 6.62 2.24 2.41
C GLY A 253 5.84 2.92 1.28
N TYR A 254 4.58 2.52 1.02
CA TYR A 254 3.73 3.19 0.04
C TYR A 254 3.50 4.65 0.41
N ARG A 255 3.58 5.53 -0.59
CA ARG A 255 3.22 6.95 -0.47
C ARG A 255 2.18 7.27 -1.55
N PRO A 256 0.94 7.64 -1.17
CA PRO A 256 -0.04 8.11 -2.14
C PRO A 256 0.55 9.31 -2.90
N GLN A 257 0.51 9.26 -4.22
CA GLN A 257 0.89 10.44 -5.02
C GLN A 257 -0.17 11.51 -4.78
N THR A 258 0.23 12.62 -4.19
CA THR A 258 -0.58 13.84 -4.18
C THR A 258 -0.79 14.25 -5.65
N PRO A 259 -2.02 14.57 -6.11
CA PRO A 259 -2.22 15.07 -7.45
C PRO A 259 -1.31 16.28 -7.67
N GLN A 260 -0.33 16.16 -8.55
CA GLN A 260 0.42 17.33 -9.02
C GLN A 260 -0.59 18.21 -9.73
N GLU A 261 -0.84 19.43 -9.21
CA GLU A 261 -1.44 20.51 -9.97
C GLU A 261 -0.59 20.66 -11.24
N HIS A 262 -1.18 20.31 -12.37
CA HIS A 262 -0.60 20.63 -13.67
C HIS A 262 -0.54 22.15 -13.77
N ALA A 263 0.60 22.70 -13.41
CA ALA A 263 0.93 24.07 -13.76
C ALA A 263 0.90 24.16 -15.29
N HIS A 264 -0.15 24.78 -15.83
CA HIS A 264 -0.20 25.21 -17.21
C HIS A 264 1.02 26.09 -17.48
N PRO A 265 1.83 25.79 -18.51
CA PRO A 265 2.75 26.81 -19.03
C PRO A 265 1.88 27.88 -19.73
N GLN A 266 1.80 29.07 -19.12
CA GLN A 266 1.31 30.24 -19.81
C GLN A 266 2.37 30.60 -20.85
N HIS A 267 2.03 30.35 -22.12
CA HIS A 267 2.70 31.00 -23.24
C HIS A 267 2.25 32.48 -23.30
N ALA A 268 3.17 33.38 -23.10
CA ALA A 268 3.15 34.75 -23.59
C ALA A 268 4.32 34.91 -24.53
#